data_d5aed5dc2b6ce9517aa9f9355795f77a
#
_entry.id   d5aed5dc2b6ce9517aa9f9355795f77a
#
_cell.length_a   1.000
_cell.length_b   1.000
_cell.length_c   1.000
_cell.angle_alpha   90.00
_cell.angle_beta   90.00
_cell.angle_gamma   90.00
#
_symmetry.space_group_name_H-M   'P 1'
#
loop_
_entity.id
_entity.type
_entity.pdbx_description
1 polymer ?
#
loop_
_entity_poly.entity_id
_entity_poly.type
_entity_poly.pdbx_seq_one_letter_code
_entity_poly.pdbx_strand_id
1 'polypeptide(L)'
;MIDLTNGRPIKVIFLYTIPLLLGNFFQQFYSFIDTLIVGKTISVNALASVGATGGLTGLVIGFAQGMTSGLTILTARKYGANDEDGVRKSFASGIIISLFIIIVFTALALLVAYPLLVVMQTPKVLLHDSFIFLEIIFAGIFSFVGFDFLGNTMRALGDSRVPLFFLIVSTVLNILLELVFILYLKMGVAGAGLATVVAQTITFVILYFYIRKHIPYLILSKSDFRIDMEEIKELLKISLPMGFQSSIIAIGSIILQFMLNTLGANAVAAYTVAGRVEQIATLPAFSFGLALVNFTAQNMGARKYNRILKGVKDGILVSVLSSLIIGVFLILFGRSISHLFMNGSETAVLNLIQIYYYFNGSTYFILSILFIVRYTLQGLGNQKAPTIAGVAELLMRVFAGLVLIRFFGFYGAAMANPLAWTGSVLVLVSTWNFEIKKLKNMQNMLDETAQE
;
A
#
# COMPACT_ATOMS: atom_id res chain seq x y z
N MET A 1 -17.90 -11.12 -8.35
CA MET A 1 -17.87 -9.66 -8.30
C MET A 1 -18.97 -9.16 -7.40
N ILE A 2 -18.74 -8.10 -6.64
CA ILE A 2 -19.73 -7.42 -5.81
C ILE A 2 -20.08 -6.12 -6.48
N ASP A 3 -21.36 -5.87 -6.72
CA ASP A 3 -21.82 -4.57 -7.24
C ASP A 3 -21.74 -3.53 -6.10
N LEU A 4 -20.76 -2.62 -6.21
CA LEU A 4 -20.54 -1.58 -5.20
C LEU A 4 -21.56 -0.44 -5.29
N THR A 5 -22.37 -0.41 -6.36
CA THR A 5 -23.36 0.65 -6.60
C THR A 5 -24.75 0.33 -6.04
N ASN A 6 -25.01 -0.90 -5.58
CA ASN A 6 -26.31 -1.35 -5.07
C ASN A 6 -26.23 -1.89 -3.63
N GLY A 7 -27.40 -2.03 -2.99
CA GLY A 7 -27.53 -2.52 -1.60
C GLY A 7 -27.15 -1.48 -0.53
N ARG A 8 -27.12 -1.85 0.74
CA ARG A 8 -26.74 -0.95 1.86
C ARG A 8 -25.23 -0.65 1.81
N PRO A 9 -24.78 0.61 1.78
CA PRO A 9 -23.36 0.97 1.61
C PRO A 9 -22.42 0.23 2.56
N ILE A 10 -22.70 0.29 3.85
CA ILE A 10 -21.83 -0.34 4.87
C ILE A 10 -21.71 -1.85 4.70
N LYS A 11 -22.79 -2.55 4.37
CA LYS A 11 -22.77 -4.00 4.15
C LYS A 11 -21.88 -4.36 2.95
N VAL A 12 -22.04 -3.61 1.86
CA VAL A 12 -21.27 -3.82 0.63
C VAL A 12 -19.80 -3.51 0.84
N ILE A 13 -19.48 -2.37 1.48
CA ILE A 13 -18.10 -2.00 1.83
C ILE A 13 -17.48 -3.08 2.72
N PHE A 14 -18.18 -3.53 3.77
CA PHE A 14 -17.68 -4.54 4.70
C PHE A 14 -17.38 -5.87 4.01
N LEU A 15 -18.32 -6.39 3.19
CA LEU A 15 -18.14 -7.64 2.45
C LEU A 15 -16.98 -7.55 1.43
N TYR A 16 -16.79 -6.38 0.84
CA TYR A 16 -15.70 -6.13 -0.09
C TYR A 16 -14.35 -5.96 0.63
N THR A 17 -14.35 -5.43 1.85
CA THR A 17 -13.15 -5.23 2.68
C THR A 17 -12.56 -6.54 3.19
N ILE A 18 -13.39 -7.56 3.52
CA ILE A 18 -12.89 -8.82 4.10
C ILE A 18 -11.80 -9.46 3.25
N PRO A 19 -11.98 -9.70 1.93
CA PRO A 19 -10.91 -10.27 1.12
C PRO A 19 -9.68 -9.36 1.01
N LEU A 20 -9.85 -8.03 1.02
CA LEU A 20 -8.73 -7.08 1.03
C LEU A 20 -7.93 -7.19 2.33
N LEU A 21 -8.61 -7.26 3.48
CA LEU A 21 -7.98 -7.44 4.78
C LEU A 21 -7.22 -8.75 4.86
N LEU A 22 -7.82 -9.83 4.41
CA LEU A 22 -7.16 -11.14 4.35
C LEU A 22 -5.93 -11.09 3.43
N GLY A 23 -6.04 -10.45 2.26
CA GLY A 23 -4.92 -10.28 1.33
C GLY A 23 -3.76 -9.52 1.96
N ASN A 24 -4.04 -8.40 2.61
CA ASN A 24 -3.03 -7.62 3.31
C ASN A 24 -2.39 -8.39 4.47
N PHE A 25 -3.19 -9.19 5.21
CA PHE A 25 -2.68 -10.06 6.27
C PHE A 25 -1.74 -11.15 5.70
N PHE A 26 -2.17 -11.84 4.63
CA PHE A 26 -1.34 -12.84 3.96
C PHE A 26 -0.04 -12.24 3.40
N GLN A 27 -0.07 -11.00 2.92
CA GLN A 27 1.14 -10.31 2.44
C GLN A 27 2.13 -10.03 3.58
N GLN A 28 1.66 -9.64 4.77
CA GLN A 28 2.52 -9.50 5.95
C GLN A 28 3.10 -10.84 6.40
N PHE A 29 2.26 -11.87 6.42
CA PHE A 29 2.68 -13.23 6.78
C PHE A 29 3.71 -13.79 5.81
N TYR A 30 3.52 -13.57 4.51
CA TYR A 30 4.48 -13.92 3.47
C TYR A 30 5.84 -13.26 3.73
N SER A 31 5.87 -11.95 3.93
CA SER A 31 7.14 -11.23 4.20
C SER A 31 7.86 -11.74 5.45
N PHE A 32 7.11 -12.17 6.45
CA PHE A 32 7.67 -12.80 7.65
C PHE A 32 8.29 -14.17 7.35
N ILE A 33 7.60 -15.02 6.59
CA ILE A 33 8.09 -16.36 6.21
C ILE A 33 9.36 -16.25 5.36
N ASP A 34 9.36 -15.39 4.34
CA ASP A 34 10.51 -15.12 3.46
C ASP A 34 11.75 -14.74 4.28
N THR A 35 11.59 -13.76 5.19
CA THR A 35 12.64 -13.35 6.12
C THR A 35 13.16 -14.52 6.98
N LEU A 36 12.26 -15.38 7.44
CA LEU A 36 12.58 -16.52 8.28
C LEU A 36 13.32 -17.62 7.50
N ILE A 37 12.91 -17.89 6.25
CA ILE A 37 13.58 -18.83 5.36
C ILE A 37 15.01 -18.36 5.11
N VAL A 38 15.20 -17.13 4.60
CA VAL A 38 16.53 -16.57 4.32
C VAL A 38 17.43 -16.65 5.54
N GLY A 39 16.94 -16.21 6.71
CA GLY A 39 17.73 -16.18 7.94
C GLY A 39 18.13 -17.55 8.48
N LYS A 40 17.25 -18.58 8.35
CA LYS A 40 17.52 -19.91 8.87
C LYS A 40 18.25 -20.81 7.87
N THR A 41 18.05 -20.62 6.57
CA THR A 41 18.56 -21.54 5.55
C THR A 41 19.86 -21.09 4.91
N ILE A 42 20.15 -19.76 4.91
CA ILE A 42 21.37 -19.23 4.30
C ILE A 42 22.36 -18.79 5.40
N SER A 43 22.16 -17.59 5.95
CA SER A 43 22.98 -17.04 7.03
C SER A 43 22.40 -15.73 7.58
N VAL A 44 22.92 -15.29 8.72
CA VAL A 44 22.60 -13.98 9.30
C VAL A 44 23.05 -12.84 8.36
N ASN A 45 24.18 -13.01 7.67
CA ASN A 45 24.67 -12.02 6.71
C ASN A 45 23.74 -11.92 5.49
N ALA A 46 23.22 -13.04 4.99
CA ALA A 46 22.26 -13.06 3.89
C ALA A 46 20.96 -12.32 4.28
N LEU A 47 20.46 -12.57 5.49
CA LEU A 47 19.32 -11.85 6.03
C LEU A 47 19.59 -10.34 6.14
N ALA A 48 20.76 -9.95 6.61
CA ALA A 48 21.19 -8.56 6.70
C ALA A 48 21.32 -7.92 5.31
N SER A 49 21.81 -8.69 4.30
CA SER A 49 21.93 -8.22 2.92
C SER A 49 20.55 -7.93 2.30
N VAL A 50 19.59 -8.84 2.45
CA VAL A 50 18.20 -8.62 2.02
C VAL A 50 17.57 -7.45 2.79
N GLY A 51 17.77 -7.38 4.10
CA GLY A 51 17.27 -6.29 4.94
C GLY A 51 17.78 -4.91 4.52
N ALA A 52 19.07 -4.80 4.14
CA ALA A 52 19.68 -3.56 3.68
C ALA A 52 19.04 -3.02 2.39
N THR A 53 18.45 -3.88 1.57
CA THR A 53 17.76 -3.50 0.32
C THR A 53 16.34 -3.00 0.52
N GLY A 54 15.74 -3.24 1.70
CA GLY A 54 14.32 -3.01 1.95
C GLY A 54 13.85 -1.58 1.68
N GLY A 55 14.66 -0.58 2.03
CA GLY A 55 14.34 0.83 1.77
C GLY A 55 14.28 1.15 0.27
N LEU A 56 15.25 0.67 -0.52
CA LEU A 56 15.30 0.88 -1.98
C LEU A 56 14.19 0.13 -2.70
N THR A 57 13.99 -1.13 -2.34
CA THR A 57 12.89 -1.96 -2.85
C THR A 57 11.53 -1.31 -2.54
N GLY A 58 11.35 -0.82 -1.29
CA GLY A 58 10.14 -0.13 -0.87
C GLY A 58 9.85 1.15 -1.66
N LEU A 59 10.88 1.94 -1.98
CA LEU A 59 10.72 3.14 -2.81
C LEU A 59 10.25 2.80 -4.23
N VAL A 60 10.92 1.87 -4.89
CA VAL A 60 10.66 1.52 -6.30
C VAL A 60 9.33 0.77 -6.45
N ILE A 61 9.13 -0.27 -5.65
CA ILE A 61 7.89 -1.07 -5.69
C ILE A 61 6.71 -0.26 -5.16
N GLY A 62 6.90 0.54 -4.09
CA GLY A 62 5.87 1.40 -3.55
C GLY A 62 5.38 2.45 -4.55
N PHE A 63 6.29 3.06 -5.32
CA PHE A 63 5.92 3.94 -6.43
C PHE A 63 5.08 3.21 -7.48
N ALA A 64 5.53 2.03 -7.91
CA ALA A 64 4.82 1.22 -8.90
C ALA A 64 3.42 0.82 -8.42
N GLN A 65 3.27 0.42 -7.16
CA GLN A 65 1.98 0.09 -6.54
C GLN A 65 1.05 1.31 -6.48
N GLY A 66 1.56 2.47 -6.10
CA GLY A 66 0.79 3.72 -6.12
C GLY A 66 0.29 4.07 -7.53
N MET A 67 1.18 3.94 -8.53
CA MET A 67 0.83 4.16 -9.94
C MET A 67 -0.24 3.18 -10.43
N THR A 68 -0.04 1.87 -10.25
CA THR A 68 -0.98 0.84 -10.71
C THR A 68 -2.35 0.97 -10.05
N SER A 69 -2.40 1.31 -8.77
CA SER A 69 -3.66 1.60 -8.07
C SER A 69 -4.38 2.81 -8.67
N GLY A 70 -3.64 3.87 -8.98
CA GLY A 70 -4.18 5.07 -9.60
C GLY A 70 -4.74 4.85 -11.01
N LEU A 71 -4.07 4.00 -11.82
CA LEU A 71 -4.49 3.66 -13.18
C LEU A 71 -5.88 2.99 -13.23
N THR A 72 -6.29 2.32 -12.16
CA THR A 72 -7.56 1.58 -12.14
C THR A 72 -8.75 2.38 -11.60
N ILE A 73 -8.53 3.59 -11.06
CA ILE A 73 -9.62 4.44 -10.55
C ILE A 73 -10.55 4.89 -11.69
N LEU A 74 -10.00 5.27 -12.84
CA LEU A 74 -10.80 5.63 -13.99
C LEU A 74 -11.60 4.43 -14.54
N THR A 75 -10.97 3.25 -14.57
CA THR A 75 -11.64 1.99 -14.91
C THR A 75 -12.82 1.71 -13.97
N ALA A 76 -12.63 1.87 -12.65
CA ALA A 76 -13.70 1.71 -11.66
C ALA A 76 -14.85 2.71 -11.89
N ARG A 77 -14.53 3.97 -12.23
CA ARG A 77 -15.54 5.00 -12.52
C ARG A 77 -16.36 4.65 -13.78
N LYS A 78 -15.71 4.25 -14.86
CA LYS A 78 -16.36 3.84 -16.11
C LYS A 78 -17.21 2.58 -15.91
N TYR A 79 -16.72 1.63 -15.14
CA TYR A 79 -17.49 0.45 -14.76
C TYR A 79 -18.76 0.80 -13.98
N GLY A 80 -18.67 1.71 -13.01
CA GLY A 80 -19.82 2.20 -12.27
C GLY A 80 -20.84 2.96 -13.14
N ALA A 81 -20.39 3.57 -14.24
CA ALA A 81 -21.23 4.22 -15.23
C ALA A 81 -21.89 3.24 -16.24
N ASN A 82 -21.59 1.94 -16.16
CA ASN A 82 -21.95 0.91 -17.14
C ASN A 82 -21.42 1.20 -18.56
N ASP A 83 -20.27 1.90 -18.65
CA ASP A 83 -19.57 2.23 -19.88
C ASP A 83 -18.51 1.16 -20.20
N GLU A 84 -18.94 0.07 -20.85
CA GLU A 84 -18.05 -1.07 -21.15
C GLU A 84 -16.93 -0.70 -22.13
N ASP A 85 -17.22 0.15 -23.12
CA ASP A 85 -16.20 0.63 -24.07
C ASP A 85 -15.17 1.50 -23.37
N GLY A 86 -15.62 2.37 -22.47
CA GLY A 86 -14.75 3.15 -21.62
C GLY A 86 -13.88 2.29 -20.69
N VAL A 87 -14.42 1.21 -20.14
CA VAL A 87 -13.66 0.25 -19.32
C VAL A 87 -12.54 -0.38 -20.16
N ARG A 88 -12.82 -0.86 -21.39
CA ARG A 88 -11.81 -1.43 -22.29
C ARG A 88 -10.73 -0.41 -22.63
N LYS A 89 -11.12 0.79 -22.99
CA LYS A 89 -10.22 1.89 -23.34
C LYS A 89 -9.29 2.26 -22.19
N SER A 90 -9.85 2.42 -20.98
CA SER A 90 -9.08 2.72 -19.77
C SER A 90 -8.12 1.58 -19.42
N PHE A 91 -8.54 0.33 -19.54
CA PHE A 91 -7.72 -0.85 -19.31
C PHE A 91 -6.56 -0.95 -20.32
N ALA A 92 -6.83 -0.77 -21.61
CA ALA A 92 -5.80 -0.78 -22.67
C ALA A 92 -4.77 0.35 -22.47
N SER A 93 -5.23 1.57 -22.17
CA SER A 93 -4.35 2.71 -21.86
C SER A 93 -3.52 2.48 -20.60
N GLY A 94 -4.12 1.83 -19.58
CA GLY A 94 -3.44 1.42 -18.38
C GLY A 94 -2.32 0.40 -18.64
N ILE A 95 -2.52 -0.55 -19.57
CA ILE A 95 -1.45 -1.48 -20.01
C ILE A 95 -0.32 -0.71 -20.68
N ILE A 96 -0.61 0.23 -21.57
CA ILE A 96 0.41 1.04 -22.27
C ILE A 96 1.27 1.81 -21.25
N ILE A 97 0.62 2.48 -20.29
CA ILE A 97 1.31 3.22 -19.23
C ILE A 97 2.11 2.27 -18.36
N SER A 98 1.56 1.11 -17.98
CA SER A 98 2.26 0.11 -17.17
C SER A 98 3.51 -0.42 -17.87
N LEU A 99 3.45 -0.69 -19.19
CA LEU A 99 4.62 -1.10 -19.97
C LEU A 99 5.70 -0.01 -20.00
N PHE A 100 5.30 1.26 -20.16
CA PHE A 100 6.23 2.38 -20.10
C PHE A 100 6.90 2.47 -18.72
N ILE A 101 6.12 2.36 -17.64
CA ILE A 101 6.64 2.34 -16.27
C ILE A 101 7.63 1.19 -16.09
N ILE A 102 7.28 -0.02 -16.50
CA ILE A 102 8.16 -1.20 -16.41
C ILE A 102 9.52 -0.90 -17.07
N ILE A 103 9.52 -0.43 -18.30
CA ILE A 103 10.77 -0.15 -19.04
C ILE A 103 11.60 0.92 -18.35
N VAL A 104 10.99 2.07 -18.04
CA VAL A 104 11.70 3.22 -17.46
C VAL A 104 12.20 2.89 -16.05
N PHE A 105 11.34 2.32 -15.20
CA PHE A 105 11.72 2.03 -13.81
C PHE A 105 12.73 0.89 -13.71
N THR A 106 12.62 -0.16 -14.54
CA THR A 106 13.62 -1.23 -14.57
C THR A 106 14.97 -0.66 -14.99
N ALA A 107 15.03 0.14 -16.06
CA ALA A 107 16.28 0.73 -16.52
C ALA A 107 16.89 1.66 -15.46
N LEU A 108 16.10 2.57 -14.89
CA LEU A 108 16.59 3.49 -13.86
C LEU A 108 17.02 2.75 -12.60
N ALA A 109 16.21 1.79 -12.11
CA ALA A 109 16.49 1.05 -10.90
C ALA A 109 17.78 0.23 -11.02
N LEU A 110 18.00 -0.46 -12.14
CA LEU A 110 19.23 -1.20 -12.40
C LEU A 110 20.45 -0.29 -12.47
N LEU A 111 20.33 0.87 -13.13
CA LEU A 111 21.43 1.85 -13.23
C LEU A 111 21.86 2.42 -11.88
N VAL A 112 20.89 2.66 -10.97
CA VAL A 112 21.17 3.32 -9.69
C VAL A 112 21.35 2.33 -8.52
N ALA A 113 21.06 1.04 -8.68
CA ALA A 113 21.10 0.05 -7.60
C ALA A 113 22.44 0.01 -6.86
N TYR A 114 23.54 -0.18 -7.59
CA TYR A 114 24.88 -0.23 -7.00
C TYR A 114 25.32 1.10 -6.40
N PRO A 115 25.26 2.25 -7.13
CA PRO A 115 25.57 3.56 -6.55
C PRO A 115 24.80 3.88 -5.28
N LEU A 116 23.50 3.56 -5.23
CA LEU A 116 22.69 3.81 -4.05
C LEU A 116 23.12 2.97 -2.84
N LEU A 117 23.44 1.69 -3.02
CA LEU A 117 23.98 0.86 -1.93
C LEU A 117 25.29 1.42 -1.38
N VAL A 118 26.16 1.96 -2.24
CA VAL A 118 27.42 2.60 -1.82
C VAL A 118 27.13 3.89 -1.05
N VAL A 119 26.25 4.75 -1.54
CA VAL A 119 25.85 6.01 -0.86
C VAL A 119 25.19 5.72 0.49
N MET A 120 24.43 4.63 0.61
CA MET A 120 23.83 4.18 1.86
C MET A 120 24.85 3.57 2.83
N GLN A 121 26.14 3.53 2.46
CA GLN A 121 27.21 2.96 3.26
C GLN A 121 26.97 1.50 3.67
N THR A 122 26.39 0.71 2.76
CA THR A 122 26.18 -0.72 2.99
C THR A 122 27.53 -1.39 3.26
N PRO A 123 27.67 -2.17 4.36
CA PRO A 123 28.92 -2.85 4.69
C PRO A 123 29.43 -3.70 3.52
N LYS A 124 30.78 -3.66 3.28
CA LYS A 124 31.40 -4.37 2.14
C LYS A 124 31.07 -5.87 2.12
N VAL A 125 30.92 -6.48 3.28
CA VAL A 125 30.56 -7.92 3.42
C VAL A 125 29.18 -8.22 2.90
N LEU A 126 28.25 -7.24 2.96
CA LEU A 126 26.86 -7.40 2.52
C LEU A 126 26.60 -6.87 1.11
N LEU A 127 27.51 -6.02 0.60
CA LEU A 127 27.28 -5.24 -0.63
C LEU A 127 27.03 -6.11 -1.86
N HIS A 128 27.77 -7.21 -2.02
CA HIS A 128 27.65 -8.12 -3.14
C HIS A 128 26.28 -8.81 -3.18
N ASP A 129 25.88 -9.42 -2.06
CA ASP A 129 24.60 -10.12 -1.95
C ASP A 129 23.42 -9.16 -2.04
N SER A 130 23.52 -7.97 -1.43
CA SER A 130 22.52 -6.91 -1.54
C SER A 130 22.32 -6.45 -2.97
N PHE A 131 23.44 -6.28 -3.73
CA PHE A 131 23.37 -5.88 -5.12
C PHE A 131 22.72 -6.95 -6.00
N ILE A 132 23.12 -8.22 -5.87
CA ILE A 132 22.52 -9.33 -6.63
C ILE A 132 21.02 -9.42 -6.35
N PHE A 133 20.62 -9.30 -5.09
CA PHE A 133 19.20 -9.34 -4.73
C PHE A 133 18.41 -8.20 -5.39
N LEU A 134 18.95 -6.96 -5.31
CA LEU A 134 18.30 -5.80 -5.94
C LEU A 134 18.24 -5.94 -7.47
N GLU A 135 19.31 -6.41 -8.09
CA GLU A 135 19.36 -6.60 -9.53
C GLU A 135 18.26 -7.56 -10.01
N ILE A 136 18.07 -8.68 -9.30
CA ILE A 136 17.02 -9.66 -9.60
C ILE A 136 15.63 -9.06 -9.39
N ILE A 137 15.39 -8.41 -8.26
CA ILE A 137 14.10 -7.80 -7.95
C ILE A 137 13.76 -6.69 -8.94
N PHE A 138 14.72 -5.85 -9.29
CA PHE A 138 14.52 -4.76 -10.25
C PHE A 138 14.34 -5.25 -11.69
N ALA A 139 15.06 -6.29 -12.09
CA ALA A 139 14.79 -6.98 -13.35
C ALA A 139 13.39 -7.57 -13.39
N GLY A 140 12.86 -7.99 -12.23
CA GLY A 140 11.51 -8.53 -12.03
C GLY A 140 10.39 -7.50 -11.90
N ILE A 141 10.63 -6.19 -12.01
CA ILE A 141 9.59 -5.15 -11.87
C ILE A 141 8.37 -5.42 -12.75
N PHE A 142 8.57 -6.01 -13.94
CA PHE A 142 7.48 -6.34 -14.85
C PHE A 142 6.44 -7.29 -14.23
N SER A 143 6.87 -8.25 -13.43
CA SER A 143 5.98 -9.20 -12.77
C SER A 143 5.18 -8.54 -11.63
N PHE A 144 5.83 -7.66 -10.86
CA PHE A 144 5.17 -6.89 -9.80
C PHE A 144 4.12 -5.93 -10.37
N VAL A 145 4.51 -5.11 -11.35
CA VAL A 145 3.60 -4.15 -11.99
C VAL A 145 2.45 -4.86 -12.68
N GLY A 146 2.76 -5.95 -13.43
CA GLY A 146 1.74 -6.71 -14.14
C GLY A 146 0.72 -7.36 -13.20
N PHE A 147 1.19 -8.07 -12.16
CA PHE A 147 0.32 -8.68 -11.17
C PHE A 147 -0.53 -7.65 -10.43
N ASP A 148 0.09 -6.54 -10.00
CA ASP A 148 -0.57 -5.51 -9.22
C ASP A 148 -1.61 -4.74 -10.06
N PHE A 149 -1.28 -4.40 -11.31
CA PHE A 149 -2.21 -3.75 -12.23
C PHE A 149 -3.43 -4.62 -12.54
N LEU A 150 -3.24 -5.91 -12.85
CA LEU A 150 -4.35 -6.83 -13.09
C LEU A 150 -5.18 -7.05 -11.81
N GLY A 151 -4.54 -7.20 -10.66
CA GLY A 151 -5.19 -7.32 -9.36
C GLY A 151 -6.02 -6.08 -9.01
N ASN A 152 -5.47 -4.88 -9.22
CA ASN A 152 -6.18 -3.62 -9.01
C ASN A 152 -7.33 -3.44 -10.01
N THR A 153 -7.18 -3.89 -11.26
CA THR A 153 -8.26 -3.90 -12.24
C THR A 153 -9.43 -4.78 -11.79
N MET A 154 -9.15 -5.99 -11.28
CA MET A 154 -10.20 -6.86 -10.72
C MET A 154 -10.92 -6.20 -9.53
N ARG A 155 -10.16 -5.55 -8.64
CA ARG A 155 -10.72 -4.75 -7.54
C ARG A 155 -11.59 -3.60 -8.06
N ALA A 156 -11.14 -2.89 -9.09
CA ALA A 156 -11.88 -1.81 -9.73
C ALA A 156 -13.25 -2.26 -10.28
N LEU A 157 -13.34 -3.51 -10.74
CA LEU A 157 -14.57 -4.16 -11.20
C LEU A 157 -15.41 -4.78 -10.06
N GLY A 158 -15.04 -4.58 -8.81
CA GLY A 158 -15.78 -5.09 -7.65
C GLY A 158 -15.41 -6.51 -7.24
N ASP A 159 -14.31 -7.08 -7.74
CA ASP A 159 -13.83 -8.39 -7.33
C ASP A 159 -12.56 -8.30 -6.49
N SER A 160 -12.70 -8.42 -5.18
CA SER A 160 -11.59 -8.49 -4.24
C SER A 160 -11.14 -9.93 -3.92
N ARG A 161 -11.95 -10.94 -4.34
CA ARG A 161 -11.67 -12.36 -4.03
C ARG A 161 -10.64 -12.96 -4.97
N VAL A 162 -10.75 -12.67 -6.26
CA VAL A 162 -9.81 -13.18 -7.27
C VAL A 162 -8.38 -12.72 -7.00
N PRO A 163 -8.09 -11.43 -6.76
CA PRO A 163 -6.74 -11.01 -6.37
C PRO A 163 -6.22 -11.67 -5.10
N LEU A 164 -7.08 -11.89 -4.08
CA LEU A 164 -6.72 -12.64 -2.88
C LEU A 164 -6.30 -14.08 -3.19
N PHE A 165 -7.11 -14.78 -3.99
CA PHE A 165 -6.79 -16.16 -4.37
C PHE A 165 -5.43 -16.26 -5.05
N PHE A 166 -5.17 -15.41 -6.04
CA PHE A 166 -3.90 -15.40 -6.75
C PHE A 166 -2.72 -14.92 -5.89
N LEU A 167 -2.95 -14.06 -4.90
CA LEU A 167 -1.93 -13.71 -3.91
C LEU A 167 -1.54 -14.93 -3.05
N ILE A 168 -2.51 -15.73 -2.61
CA ILE A 168 -2.24 -16.98 -1.87
C ILE A 168 -1.46 -17.96 -2.74
N VAL A 169 -1.86 -18.15 -4.00
CA VAL A 169 -1.14 -18.99 -4.96
C VAL A 169 0.30 -18.51 -5.14
N SER A 170 0.50 -17.20 -5.32
CA SER A 170 1.84 -16.61 -5.45
C SER A 170 2.70 -16.86 -4.21
N THR A 171 2.11 -16.70 -3.02
CA THR A 171 2.80 -16.93 -1.75
C THR A 171 3.25 -18.38 -1.59
N VAL A 172 2.35 -19.34 -1.83
CA VAL A 172 2.67 -20.77 -1.74
C VAL A 172 3.75 -21.15 -2.76
N LEU A 173 3.59 -20.69 -4.00
CA LEU A 173 4.55 -20.96 -5.07
C LEU A 173 5.93 -20.37 -4.76
N ASN A 174 5.97 -19.14 -4.22
CA ASN A 174 7.22 -18.51 -3.80
C ASN A 174 7.93 -19.31 -2.71
N ILE A 175 7.23 -19.70 -1.64
CA ILE A 175 7.81 -20.51 -0.55
C ILE A 175 8.41 -21.80 -1.10
N LEU A 176 7.68 -22.52 -1.98
CA LEU A 176 8.17 -23.75 -2.59
C LEU A 176 9.41 -23.50 -3.46
N LEU A 177 9.38 -22.49 -4.30
CA LEU A 177 10.53 -22.15 -5.17
C LEU A 177 11.73 -21.67 -4.35
N GLU A 178 11.50 -20.91 -3.29
CA GLU A 178 12.56 -20.43 -2.40
C GLU A 178 13.29 -21.60 -1.73
N LEU A 179 12.54 -22.59 -1.20
CA LEU A 179 13.12 -23.79 -0.64
C LEU A 179 13.91 -24.58 -1.69
N VAL A 180 13.40 -24.72 -2.92
CA VAL A 180 14.11 -25.41 -4.01
C VAL A 180 15.37 -24.66 -4.40
N PHE A 181 15.30 -23.33 -4.62
CA PHE A 181 16.44 -22.54 -5.10
C PHE A 181 17.52 -22.40 -4.03
N ILE A 182 17.15 -22.25 -2.76
CA ILE A 182 18.11 -22.09 -1.67
C ILE A 182 18.68 -23.42 -1.20
N LEU A 183 17.82 -24.42 -0.89
CA LEU A 183 18.27 -25.67 -0.29
C LEU A 183 18.81 -26.66 -1.32
N TYR A 184 18.15 -26.78 -2.46
CA TYR A 184 18.48 -27.80 -3.46
C TYR A 184 19.50 -27.28 -4.49
N LEU A 185 19.25 -26.09 -5.06
CA LEU A 185 20.14 -25.46 -6.05
C LEU A 185 21.25 -24.62 -5.42
N LYS A 186 21.22 -24.38 -4.11
CA LYS A 186 22.23 -23.64 -3.33
C LYS A 186 22.53 -22.25 -3.88
N MET A 187 21.51 -21.56 -4.39
CA MET A 187 21.66 -20.25 -5.03
C MET A 187 21.80 -19.08 -4.04
N GLY A 188 21.72 -19.34 -2.72
CA GLY A 188 21.84 -18.31 -1.70
C GLY A 188 20.82 -17.19 -1.86
N VAL A 189 21.25 -15.94 -1.67
CA VAL A 189 20.37 -14.75 -1.73
C VAL A 189 19.77 -14.55 -3.13
N ALA A 190 20.49 -14.94 -4.19
CA ALA A 190 19.96 -14.91 -5.55
C ALA A 190 18.73 -15.84 -5.69
N GLY A 191 18.73 -16.99 -4.99
CA GLY A 191 17.61 -17.92 -4.98
C GLY A 191 16.34 -17.31 -4.38
N ALA A 192 16.44 -16.56 -3.30
CA ALA A 192 15.32 -15.86 -2.69
C ALA A 192 14.71 -14.81 -3.65
N GLY A 193 15.56 -13.96 -4.25
CA GLY A 193 15.10 -12.98 -5.23
C GLY A 193 14.44 -13.61 -6.46
N LEU A 194 15.05 -14.66 -7.02
CA LEU A 194 14.49 -15.38 -8.17
C LEU A 194 13.19 -16.10 -7.84
N ALA A 195 13.06 -16.72 -6.66
CA ALA A 195 11.83 -17.34 -6.23
C ALA A 195 10.66 -16.34 -6.23
N THR A 196 10.90 -15.15 -5.72
CA THR A 196 9.92 -14.05 -5.69
C THR A 196 9.49 -13.64 -7.10
N VAL A 197 10.46 -13.36 -7.99
CA VAL A 197 10.17 -12.93 -9.36
C VAL A 197 9.48 -14.01 -10.17
N VAL A 198 9.95 -15.25 -10.08
CA VAL A 198 9.37 -16.39 -10.83
C VAL A 198 7.95 -16.71 -10.35
N ALA A 199 7.72 -16.78 -9.02
CA ALA A 199 6.39 -17.01 -8.46
C ALA A 199 5.39 -15.95 -8.91
N GLN A 200 5.81 -14.68 -8.86
CA GLN A 200 4.97 -13.56 -9.29
C GLN A 200 4.74 -13.55 -10.80
N THR A 201 5.75 -13.90 -11.60
CA THR A 201 5.60 -14.02 -13.06
C THR A 201 4.60 -15.10 -13.44
N ILE A 202 4.72 -16.30 -12.84
CA ILE A 202 3.78 -17.40 -13.08
C ILE A 202 2.37 -16.96 -12.70
N THR A 203 2.22 -16.37 -11.54
CA THR A 203 0.90 -15.93 -11.03
C THR A 203 0.31 -14.81 -11.88
N PHE A 204 1.12 -13.84 -12.33
CA PHE A 204 0.71 -12.80 -13.26
C PHE A 204 0.19 -13.39 -14.57
N VAL A 205 0.91 -14.36 -15.16
CA VAL A 205 0.52 -15.02 -16.41
C VAL A 205 -0.80 -15.78 -16.24
N ILE A 206 -0.95 -16.55 -15.15
CA ILE A 206 -2.19 -17.29 -14.88
C ILE A 206 -3.36 -16.32 -14.64
N LEU A 207 -3.14 -15.24 -13.88
CA LEU A 207 -4.17 -14.20 -13.65
C LEU A 207 -4.60 -13.53 -14.96
N TYR A 208 -3.67 -13.24 -15.88
CA TYR A 208 -3.97 -12.70 -17.21
C TYR A 208 -4.89 -13.65 -18.01
N PHE A 209 -4.56 -14.93 -18.07
CA PHE A 209 -5.40 -15.92 -18.77
C PHE A 209 -6.76 -16.11 -18.07
N TYR A 210 -6.79 -16.05 -16.74
CA TYR A 210 -8.04 -16.10 -15.99
C TYR A 210 -8.95 -14.92 -16.37
N ILE A 211 -8.43 -13.69 -16.37
CA ILE A 211 -9.18 -12.47 -16.74
C ILE A 211 -9.68 -12.60 -18.17
N ARG A 212 -8.82 -12.98 -19.12
CA ARG A 212 -9.20 -13.13 -20.52
C ARG A 212 -10.33 -14.15 -20.73
N LYS A 213 -10.40 -15.18 -19.89
CA LYS A 213 -11.42 -16.23 -19.99
C LYS A 213 -12.75 -15.83 -19.34
N HIS A 214 -12.71 -15.08 -18.24
CA HIS A 214 -13.89 -14.86 -17.39
C HIS A 214 -14.47 -13.44 -17.45
N ILE A 215 -13.73 -12.47 -18.01
CA ILE A 215 -14.15 -11.06 -18.05
C ILE A 215 -14.20 -10.58 -19.51
N PRO A 216 -15.35 -10.77 -20.20
CA PRO A 216 -15.46 -10.48 -21.64
C PRO A 216 -15.12 -9.03 -22.01
N TYR A 217 -15.50 -8.06 -21.18
CA TYR A 217 -15.21 -6.64 -21.43
C TYR A 217 -13.76 -6.21 -21.16
N LEU A 218 -12.90 -7.10 -20.71
CA LEU A 218 -11.43 -6.89 -20.67
C LEU A 218 -10.71 -7.62 -21.82
N ILE A 219 -11.43 -8.24 -22.74
CA ILE A 219 -10.84 -8.84 -23.95
C ILE A 219 -10.54 -7.70 -24.92
N LEU A 220 -9.25 -7.41 -25.07
CA LEU A 220 -8.78 -6.33 -25.94
C LEU A 220 -8.58 -6.80 -27.37
N SER A 221 -8.98 -5.96 -28.32
CA SER A 221 -8.68 -6.05 -29.75
C SER A 221 -7.51 -5.11 -30.12
N LYS A 222 -6.95 -5.27 -31.30
CA LYS A 222 -5.86 -4.36 -31.76
C LYS A 222 -6.33 -2.90 -31.84
N SER A 223 -7.61 -2.65 -32.07
CA SER A 223 -8.20 -1.31 -32.13
C SER A 223 -8.23 -0.61 -30.77
N ASP A 224 -8.28 -1.36 -29.66
CA ASP A 224 -8.33 -0.80 -28.31
C ASP A 224 -6.99 -0.19 -27.86
N PHE A 225 -5.89 -0.60 -28.50
CA PHE A 225 -4.56 -0.04 -28.28
C PHE A 225 -4.27 1.26 -29.05
N ARG A 226 -5.30 1.90 -29.61
CA ARG A 226 -5.12 3.24 -30.15
C ARG A 226 -4.79 4.21 -29.02
N ILE A 227 -3.68 4.91 -29.19
CA ILE A 227 -3.21 5.90 -28.20
C ILE A 227 -4.19 7.07 -28.18
N ASP A 228 -4.95 7.20 -27.10
CA ASP A 228 -5.77 8.36 -26.82
C ASP A 228 -5.05 9.22 -25.78
N MET A 229 -4.52 10.35 -26.23
CA MET A 229 -3.73 11.24 -25.37
C MET A 229 -4.55 11.90 -24.27
N GLU A 230 -5.86 12.09 -24.45
CA GLU A 230 -6.72 12.62 -23.38
C GLU A 230 -6.91 11.61 -22.26
N GLU A 231 -7.20 10.35 -22.63
CA GLU A 231 -7.30 9.24 -21.70
C GLU A 231 -5.99 9.03 -20.92
N ILE A 232 -4.85 9.01 -21.63
CA ILE A 232 -3.53 8.85 -21.02
C ILE A 232 -3.23 10.00 -20.04
N LYS A 233 -3.53 11.25 -20.42
CA LYS A 233 -3.36 12.41 -19.53
C LYS A 233 -4.23 12.31 -18.28
N GLU A 234 -5.49 11.85 -18.42
CA GLU A 234 -6.38 11.66 -17.27
C GLU A 234 -5.86 10.57 -16.33
N LEU A 235 -5.43 9.43 -16.86
CA LEU A 235 -4.83 8.34 -16.09
C LEU A 235 -3.55 8.77 -15.38
N LEU A 236 -2.64 9.46 -16.06
CA LEU A 236 -1.39 9.96 -15.46
C LEU A 236 -1.66 11.03 -14.40
N LYS A 237 -2.66 11.90 -14.59
CA LYS A 237 -3.06 12.90 -13.61
C LYS A 237 -3.53 12.27 -12.28
N ILE A 238 -4.04 11.06 -12.33
CA ILE A 238 -4.48 10.31 -11.17
C ILE A 238 -3.32 9.46 -10.62
N SER A 239 -2.68 8.67 -11.47
CA SER A 239 -1.72 7.64 -11.04
C SER A 239 -0.37 8.20 -10.61
N LEU A 240 0.18 9.19 -11.34
CA LEU A 240 1.50 9.73 -11.04
C LEU A 240 1.61 10.37 -9.64
N PRO A 241 0.65 11.20 -9.19
CA PRO A 241 0.67 11.69 -7.81
C PRO A 241 0.55 10.59 -6.76
N MET A 242 -0.18 9.50 -7.04
CA MET A 242 -0.29 8.36 -6.11
C MET A 242 1.03 7.61 -5.98
N GLY A 243 1.77 7.44 -7.07
CA GLY A 243 3.12 6.89 -7.04
C GLY A 243 4.08 7.74 -6.21
N PHE A 244 4.13 9.05 -6.46
CA PHE A 244 4.94 9.97 -5.65
C PHE A 244 4.55 10.01 -4.19
N GLN A 245 3.27 9.96 -3.87
CA GLN A 245 2.79 9.94 -2.49
C GLN A 245 3.36 8.76 -1.71
N SER A 246 3.36 7.55 -2.30
CA SER A 246 3.93 6.36 -1.68
C SER A 246 5.43 6.52 -1.41
N SER A 247 6.18 7.10 -2.35
CA SER A 247 7.60 7.39 -2.18
C SER A 247 7.86 8.44 -1.10
N ILE A 248 7.06 9.50 -1.04
CA ILE A 248 7.18 10.57 -0.03
C ILE A 248 7.00 10.00 1.38
N ILE A 249 6.02 9.11 1.57
CA ILE A 249 5.77 8.45 2.86
C ILE A 249 6.97 7.56 3.24
N ALA A 250 7.52 6.81 2.29
CA ALA A 250 8.69 5.97 2.51
C ALA A 250 9.93 6.79 2.91
N ILE A 251 10.19 7.92 2.23
CA ILE A 251 11.28 8.83 2.56
C ILE A 251 11.13 9.36 4.00
N GLY A 252 9.91 9.74 4.41
CA GLY A 252 9.64 10.20 5.77
C GLY A 252 9.98 9.16 6.83
N SER A 253 9.70 7.89 6.55
CA SER A 253 10.03 6.78 7.45
C SER A 253 11.54 6.52 7.53
N ILE A 254 12.26 6.65 6.42
CA ILE A 254 13.73 6.51 6.38
C ILE A 254 14.41 7.63 7.20
N ILE A 255 13.96 8.87 7.05
CA ILE A 255 14.51 10.00 7.82
C ILE A 255 14.28 9.80 9.31
N LEU A 256 13.08 9.39 9.70
CA LEU A 256 12.76 9.10 11.09
C LEU A 256 13.63 7.97 11.64
N GLN A 257 13.84 6.89 10.89
CA GLN A 257 14.71 5.78 11.26
C GLN A 257 16.16 6.23 11.47
N PHE A 258 16.67 7.10 10.58
CA PHE A 258 18.01 7.67 10.74
C PHE A 258 18.16 8.46 12.04
N MET A 259 17.18 9.29 12.38
CA MET A 259 17.20 10.04 13.64
C MET A 259 17.04 9.13 14.86
N LEU A 260 16.21 8.10 14.77
CA LEU A 260 16.01 7.11 15.82
C LEU A 260 17.30 6.37 16.16
N ASN A 261 18.17 6.10 15.20
CA ASN A 261 19.46 5.44 15.40
C ASN A 261 20.37 6.20 16.38
N THR A 262 20.21 7.52 16.50
CA THR A 262 20.96 8.35 17.45
C THR A 262 20.60 8.10 18.91
N LEU A 263 19.47 7.46 19.19
CA LEU A 263 18.99 7.11 20.53
C LEU A 263 19.55 5.77 21.05
N GLY A 264 20.29 5.03 20.21
CA GLY A 264 20.90 3.76 20.56
C GLY A 264 20.05 2.52 20.32
N ALA A 265 20.64 1.36 20.54
CA ALA A 265 20.10 0.06 20.14
C ALA A 265 18.73 -0.26 20.76
N ASN A 266 18.52 0.04 22.05
CA ASN A 266 17.27 -0.25 22.75
C ASN A 266 16.08 0.53 22.15
N ALA A 267 16.30 1.80 21.77
CA ALA A 267 15.28 2.62 21.14
C ALA A 267 14.92 2.10 19.75
N VAL A 268 15.92 1.74 18.94
CA VAL A 268 15.74 1.15 17.63
C VAL A 268 14.99 -0.18 17.72
N ALA A 269 15.39 -1.06 18.64
CA ALA A 269 14.73 -2.34 18.86
C ALA A 269 13.26 -2.14 19.27
N ALA A 270 13.01 -1.26 20.24
CA ALA A 270 11.66 -0.96 20.71
C ALA A 270 10.75 -0.42 19.58
N TYR A 271 11.24 0.55 18.81
CA TYR A 271 10.49 1.14 17.72
C TYR A 271 10.19 0.12 16.60
N THR A 272 11.18 -0.73 16.29
CA THR A 272 11.04 -1.77 15.26
C THR A 272 10.01 -2.83 15.67
N VAL A 273 10.08 -3.34 16.89
CA VAL A 273 9.14 -4.35 17.40
C VAL A 273 7.72 -3.77 17.47
N ALA A 274 7.58 -2.58 18.09
CA ALA A 274 6.29 -1.91 18.19
C ALA A 274 5.69 -1.60 16.80
N GLY A 275 6.50 -1.15 15.83
CA GLY A 275 6.10 -0.88 14.47
C GLY A 275 5.61 -2.12 13.71
N ARG A 276 6.22 -3.31 13.94
CA ARG A 276 5.72 -4.57 13.34
C ARG A 276 4.34 -4.94 13.86
N VAL A 277 4.10 -4.78 15.15
CA VAL A 277 2.77 -5.01 15.75
C VAL A 277 1.76 -3.97 15.22
N GLU A 278 2.17 -2.69 15.12
CA GLU A 278 1.35 -1.62 14.55
C GLU A 278 0.93 -1.91 13.12
N GLN A 279 1.83 -2.41 12.28
CA GLN A 279 1.49 -2.78 10.89
C GLN A 279 0.33 -3.75 10.82
N ILE A 280 0.30 -4.77 11.70
CA ILE A 280 -0.81 -5.72 11.76
C ILE A 280 -2.07 -5.06 12.33
N ALA A 281 -1.93 -4.28 13.39
CA ALA A 281 -3.02 -3.62 14.07
C ALA A 281 -3.78 -2.59 13.19
N THR A 282 -3.08 -1.96 12.25
CA THR A 282 -3.65 -0.94 11.36
C THR A 282 -4.22 -1.49 10.05
N LEU A 283 -4.03 -2.80 9.75
CA LEU A 283 -4.55 -3.44 8.53
C LEU A 283 -6.06 -3.26 8.33
N PRO A 284 -6.92 -3.34 9.35
CA PRO A 284 -8.35 -3.12 9.15
C PRO A 284 -8.65 -1.72 8.61
N ALA A 285 -8.10 -0.66 9.22
CA ALA A 285 -8.32 0.71 8.79
C ALA A 285 -7.81 0.96 7.36
N PHE A 286 -6.62 0.44 7.03
CA PHE A 286 -6.04 0.49 5.70
C PHE A 286 -6.93 -0.21 4.66
N SER A 287 -7.42 -1.42 4.98
CA SER A 287 -8.26 -2.23 4.08
C SER A 287 -9.64 -1.59 3.83
N PHE A 288 -10.23 -0.96 4.86
CA PHE A 288 -11.44 -0.15 4.68
C PHE A 288 -11.19 1.05 3.76
N GLY A 289 -10.05 1.72 3.88
CA GLY A 289 -9.63 2.78 2.96
C GLY A 289 -9.57 2.28 1.52
N LEU A 290 -8.86 1.18 1.26
CA LEU A 290 -8.78 0.57 -0.07
C LEU A 290 -10.14 0.17 -0.65
N ALA A 291 -11.07 -0.28 0.18
CA ALA A 291 -12.43 -0.56 -0.26
C ALA A 291 -13.15 0.71 -0.70
N LEU A 292 -12.94 1.81 0.00
CA LEU A 292 -13.60 3.08 -0.29
C LEU A 292 -13.10 3.77 -1.58
N VAL A 293 -11.86 3.54 -2.01
CA VAL A 293 -11.40 4.01 -3.34
C VAL A 293 -12.35 3.50 -4.43
N ASN A 294 -12.53 2.17 -4.50
CA ASN A 294 -13.32 1.54 -5.55
C ASN A 294 -14.82 1.81 -5.38
N PHE A 295 -15.32 1.78 -4.13
CA PHE A 295 -16.70 2.13 -3.81
C PHE A 295 -17.02 3.56 -4.27
N THR A 296 -16.15 4.52 -3.97
CA THR A 296 -16.34 5.92 -4.33
C THR A 296 -16.24 6.11 -5.84
N ALA A 297 -15.24 5.51 -6.50
CA ALA A 297 -15.05 5.64 -7.94
C ALA A 297 -16.25 5.07 -8.72
N GLN A 298 -16.75 3.87 -8.37
CA GLN A 298 -17.91 3.28 -9.03
C GLN A 298 -19.19 4.10 -8.78
N ASN A 299 -19.45 4.55 -7.54
CA ASN A 299 -20.62 5.35 -7.24
C ASN A 299 -20.55 6.76 -7.86
N MET A 300 -19.34 7.30 -8.05
CA MET A 300 -19.12 8.55 -8.80
C MET A 300 -19.52 8.38 -10.26
N GLY A 301 -19.10 7.27 -10.91
CA GLY A 301 -19.51 6.91 -12.26
C GLY A 301 -21.02 6.70 -12.41
N ALA A 302 -21.62 6.00 -11.44
CA ALA A 302 -23.06 5.76 -11.38
C ALA A 302 -23.89 7.00 -10.99
N ARG A 303 -23.27 8.14 -10.73
CA ARG A 303 -23.90 9.40 -10.25
C ARG A 303 -24.69 9.23 -8.95
N LYS A 304 -24.30 8.28 -8.09
CA LYS A 304 -24.95 8.00 -6.80
C LYS A 304 -24.28 8.77 -5.65
N TYR A 305 -24.32 10.10 -5.68
CA TYR A 305 -23.56 10.99 -4.78
C TYR A 305 -23.95 10.85 -3.32
N ASN A 306 -25.26 10.76 -2.99
CA ASN A 306 -25.73 10.53 -1.63
C ASN A 306 -25.23 9.20 -1.06
N ARG A 307 -25.07 8.19 -1.93
CA ARG A 307 -24.53 6.90 -1.54
C ARG A 307 -23.05 6.99 -1.16
N ILE A 308 -22.25 7.82 -1.85
CA ILE A 308 -20.87 8.11 -1.47
C ILE A 308 -20.82 8.73 -0.07
N LEU A 309 -21.60 9.79 0.16
CA LEU A 309 -21.63 10.49 1.45
C LEU A 309 -22.00 9.55 2.61
N LYS A 310 -23.00 8.70 2.42
CA LYS A 310 -23.41 7.71 3.41
C LYS A 310 -22.36 6.65 3.64
N GLY A 311 -21.78 6.09 2.57
CA GLY A 311 -20.75 5.05 2.67
C GLY A 311 -19.48 5.54 3.37
N VAL A 312 -19.05 6.77 3.09
CA VAL A 312 -17.88 7.38 3.76
C VAL A 312 -18.19 7.64 5.24
N LYS A 313 -19.37 8.19 5.58
CA LYS A 313 -19.78 8.39 6.98
C LYS A 313 -19.80 7.07 7.77
N ASP A 314 -20.41 6.04 7.21
CA ASP A 314 -20.51 4.72 7.82
C ASP A 314 -19.10 4.09 7.93
N GLY A 315 -18.26 4.24 6.89
CA GLY A 315 -16.88 3.76 6.86
C GLY A 315 -16.00 4.42 7.94
N ILE A 316 -16.12 5.74 8.12
CA ILE A 316 -15.41 6.46 9.21
C ILE A 316 -15.84 5.89 10.56
N LEU A 317 -17.15 5.76 10.81
CA LEU A 317 -17.65 5.27 12.07
C LEU A 317 -17.11 3.89 12.42
N VAL A 318 -17.22 2.92 11.50
CA VAL A 318 -16.78 1.54 11.73
C VAL A 318 -15.25 1.49 11.89
N SER A 319 -14.51 2.21 11.04
CA SER A 319 -13.04 2.21 11.09
C SER A 319 -12.52 2.88 12.37
N VAL A 320 -13.11 3.99 12.81
CA VAL A 320 -12.75 4.66 14.07
C VAL A 320 -13.06 3.78 15.28
N LEU A 321 -14.25 3.17 15.34
CA LEU A 321 -14.60 2.27 16.44
C LEU A 321 -13.64 1.07 16.51
N SER A 322 -13.35 0.42 15.39
CA SER A 322 -12.40 -0.69 15.36
C SER A 322 -10.99 -0.26 15.78
N SER A 323 -10.54 0.90 15.36
CA SER A 323 -9.21 1.42 15.73
C SER A 323 -9.10 1.84 17.19
N LEU A 324 -10.18 2.36 17.78
CA LEU A 324 -10.22 2.62 19.23
C LEU A 324 -10.12 1.32 20.02
N ILE A 325 -10.85 0.28 19.63
CA ILE A 325 -10.78 -1.04 20.27
C ILE A 325 -9.37 -1.61 20.16
N ILE A 326 -8.75 -1.58 18.97
CA ILE A 326 -7.40 -2.08 18.74
C ILE A 326 -6.39 -1.23 19.52
N GLY A 327 -6.54 0.08 19.54
CA GLY A 327 -5.64 0.98 20.28
C GLY A 327 -5.66 0.70 21.79
N VAL A 328 -6.85 0.59 22.39
CA VAL A 328 -7.00 0.21 23.81
C VAL A 328 -6.40 -1.17 24.05
N PHE A 329 -6.68 -2.14 23.17
CA PHE A 329 -6.12 -3.49 23.27
C PHE A 329 -4.58 -3.47 23.28
N LEU A 330 -3.94 -2.71 22.39
CA LEU A 330 -2.48 -2.60 22.37
C LEU A 330 -1.90 -1.82 23.57
N ILE A 331 -2.60 -0.82 24.06
CA ILE A 331 -2.18 -0.12 25.28
C ILE A 331 -2.19 -1.09 26.49
N LEU A 332 -3.18 -1.97 26.58
CA LEU A 332 -3.30 -2.91 27.71
C LEU A 332 -2.41 -4.16 27.55
N PHE A 333 -2.35 -4.73 26.35
CA PHE A 333 -1.72 -6.03 26.11
C PHE A 333 -0.49 -5.97 25.20
N GLY A 334 -0.16 -4.82 24.61
CA GLY A 334 0.92 -4.66 23.62
C GLY A 334 2.28 -5.09 24.14
N ARG A 335 2.57 -4.85 25.41
CA ARG A 335 3.80 -5.33 26.07
C ARG A 335 3.91 -6.86 26.02
N SER A 336 2.84 -7.58 26.35
CA SER A 336 2.79 -9.04 26.31
C SER A 336 2.91 -9.59 24.89
N ILE A 337 2.25 -8.92 23.93
CA ILE A 337 2.33 -9.30 22.50
C ILE A 337 3.76 -9.09 21.99
N SER A 338 4.41 -8.01 22.37
CA SER A 338 5.77 -7.68 21.93
C SER A 338 6.80 -8.70 22.42
N HIS A 339 6.56 -9.36 23.55
CA HIS A 339 7.40 -10.47 24.01
C HIS A 339 7.50 -11.62 22.99
N LEU A 340 6.47 -11.83 22.16
CA LEU A 340 6.51 -12.87 21.12
C LEU A 340 7.54 -12.57 20.01
N PHE A 341 7.96 -11.32 19.89
CA PHE A 341 8.92 -10.86 18.88
C PHE A 341 10.34 -10.64 19.43
N MET A 342 10.55 -10.94 20.71
CA MET A 342 11.83 -10.69 21.40
C MET A 342 12.39 -11.98 22.01
N ASN A 343 13.68 -12.18 21.85
CA ASN A 343 14.42 -13.22 22.55
C ASN A 343 14.95 -12.64 23.87
N GLY A 344 14.21 -12.82 24.97
CA GLY A 344 14.59 -12.35 26.30
C GLY A 344 13.68 -11.25 26.87
N SER A 345 13.79 -11.01 28.18
CA SER A 345 12.97 -10.04 28.92
C SER A 345 13.75 -8.75 29.19
N GLU A 346 14.21 -8.04 28.17
CA GLU A 346 14.84 -6.73 28.32
C GLU A 346 13.80 -5.69 28.75
N THR A 347 13.64 -5.49 30.06
CA THR A 347 12.66 -4.58 30.66
C THR A 347 12.76 -3.15 30.09
N ALA A 348 13.99 -2.71 29.79
CA ALA A 348 14.23 -1.39 29.21
C ALA A 348 13.53 -1.22 27.83
N VAL A 349 13.68 -2.21 26.94
CA VAL A 349 13.07 -2.20 25.62
C VAL A 349 11.54 -2.26 25.72
N LEU A 350 11.02 -3.12 26.62
CA LEU A 350 9.57 -3.25 26.84
C LEU A 350 8.93 -1.96 27.39
N ASN A 351 9.64 -1.20 28.22
CA ASN A 351 9.15 0.08 28.70
C ASN A 351 9.05 1.11 27.56
N LEU A 352 10.02 1.13 26.64
CA LEU A 352 9.98 1.98 25.46
C LEU A 352 8.84 1.57 24.49
N ILE A 353 8.63 0.26 24.30
CA ILE A 353 7.51 -0.28 23.52
C ILE A 353 6.16 0.19 24.11
N GLN A 354 6.02 0.17 25.44
CA GLN A 354 4.81 0.63 26.11
C GLN A 354 4.57 2.13 25.88
N ILE A 355 5.63 2.94 25.92
CA ILE A 355 5.56 4.37 25.58
C ILE A 355 5.05 4.55 24.14
N TYR A 356 5.60 3.77 23.21
CA TYR A 356 5.14 3.80 21.82
C TYR A 356 3.64 3.54 21.70
N TYR A 357 3.12 2.49 22.37
CA TYR A 357 1.70 2.17 22.30
C TYR A 357 0.81 3.20 22.98
N TYR A 358 1.27 3.89 24.02
CA TYR A 358 0.51 5.00 24.61
C TYR A 358 0.27 6.12 23.59
N PHE A 359 1.29 6.52 22.83
CA PHE A 359 1.18 7.59 21.84
C PHE A 359 0.45 7.13 20.57
N ASN A 360 0.86 6.01 19.99
CA ASN A 360 0.30 5.57 18.70
C ASN A 360 -1.08 4.92 18.88
N GLY A 361 -1.26 4.04 19.86
CA GLY A 361 -2.54 3.37 20.14
C GLY A 361 -3.67 4.35 20.46
N SER A 362 -3.38 5.41 21.24
CA SER A 362 -4.38 6.45 21.54
C SER A 362 -4.79 7.29 20.33
N THR A 363 -4.01 7.28 19.24
CA THR A 363 -4.24 8.10 18.03
C THR A 363 -4.62 7.30 16.79
N TYR A 364 -4.81 5.98 16.88
CA TYR A 364 -5.22 5.16 15.72
C TYR A 364 -6.54 5.58 15.10
N PHE A 365 -7.44 6.23 15.85
CA PHE A 365 -8.66 6.82 15.29
C PHE A 365 -8.36 7.94 14.29
N ILE A 366 -7.28 8.72 14.50
CA ILE A 366 -6.82 9.75 13.56
C ILE A 366 -6.31 9.06 12.27
N LEU A 367 -5.54 7.99 12.41
CA LEU A 367 -5.05 7.20 11.27
C LEU A 367 -6.21 6.60 10.47
N SER A 368 -7.27 6.16 11.14
CA SER A 368 -8.47 5.66 10.46
C SER A 368 -9.15 6.74 9.62
N ILE A 369 -9.35 7.92 10.18
CA ILE A 369 -9.91 9.05 9.45
C ILE A 369 -9.01 9.40 8.25
N LEU A 370 -7.70 9.41 8.45
CA LEU A 370 -6.70 9.64 7.40
C LEU A 370 -6.91 8.67 6.23
N PHE A 371 -6.94 7.36 6.49
CA PHE A 371 -7.10 6.36 5.42
C PHE A 371 -8.45 6.52 4.71
N ILE A 372 -9.55 6.61 5.45
CA ILE A 372 -10.89 6.71 4.86
C ILE A 372 -11.01 7.95 3.97
N VAL A 373 -10.63 9.12 4.47
CA VAL A 373 -10.78 10.37 3.72
C VAL A 373 -9.80 10.43 2.54
N ARG A 374 -8.54 10.01 2.73
CA ARG A 374 -7.53 9.95 1.67
C ARG A 374 -8.00 9.13 0.49
N TYR A 375 -8.38 7.88 0.74
CA TYR A 375 -8.81 6.96 -0.31
C TYR A 375 -10.15 7.36 -0.94
N THR A 376 -11.05 7.99 -0.19
CA THR A 376 -12.27 8.59 -0.75
C THR A 376 -11.93 9.69 -1.74
N LEU A 377 -11.06 10.63 -1.39
CA LEU A 377 -10.64 11.72 -2.29
C LEU A 377 -9.95 11.17 -3.54
N GLN A 378 -9.13 10.13 -3.40
CA GLN A 378 -8.54 9.44 -4.55
C GLN A 378 -9.61 8.82 -5.45
N GLY A 379 -10.61 8.15 -4.90
CA GLY A 379 -11.74 7.61 -5.65
C GLY A 379 -12.59 8.67 -6.37
N LEU A 380 -12.68 9.88 -5.81
CA LEU A 380 -13.27 11.04 -6.48
C LEU A 380 -12.40 11.61 -7.61
N GLY A 381 -11.14 11.15 -7.75
CA GLY A 381 -10.17 11.67 -8.70
C GLY A 381 -9.44 12.95 -8.20
N ASN A 382 -9.64 13.33 -6.94
CA ASN A 382 -8.90 14.44 -6.34
C ASN A 382 -7.58 13.91 -5.76
N GLN A 383 -6.49 14.04 -6.52
CA GLN A 383 -5.16 13.58 -6.11
C GLN A 383 -4.32 14.69 -5.44
N LYS A 384 -4.71 15.95 -5.59
CA LYS A 384 -3.94 17.08 -5.04
C LYS A 384 -3.91 17.03 -3.51
N ALA A 385 -5.07 16.86 -2.87
CA ALA A 385 -5.14 16.87 -1.42
C ALA A 385 -4.42 15.66 -0.78
N PRO A 386 -4.59 14.40 -1.25
CA PRO A 386 -3.78 13.27 -0.78
C PRO A 386 -2.27 13.46 -0.93
N THR A 387 -1.81 14.09 -2.03
CA THR A 387 -0.39 14.37 -2.24
C THR A 387 0.13 15.41 -1.25
N ILE A 388 -0.60 16.53 -1.06
CA ILE A 388 -0.24 17.57 -0.08
C ILE A 388 -0.24 16.97 1.34
N ALA A 389 -1.22 16.13 1.65
CA ALA A 389 -1.27 15.41 2.92
C ALA A 389 -0.04 14.51 3.14
N GLY A 390 0.44 13.83 2.08
CA GLY A 390 1.71 13.07 2.13
C GLY A 390 2.92 13.95 2.42
N VAL A 391 2.98 15.14 1.81
CA VAL A 391 4.03 16.13 2.12
C VAL A 391 3.92 16.60 3.57
N ALA A 392 2.72 16.86 4.08
CA ALA A 392 2.51 17.21 5.48
C ALA A 392 3.01 16.11 6.44
N GLU A 393 2.74 14.83 6.11
CA GLU A 393 3.30 13.70 6.89
C GLU A 393 4.82 13.70 6.89
N LEU A 394 5.46 13.92 5.73
CA LEU A 394 6.91 14.01 5.63
C LEU A 394 7.45 15.14 6.53
N LEU A 395 6.89 16.36 6.40
CA LEU A 395 7.33 17.49 7.19
C LEU A 395 7.17 17.28 8.70
N MET A 396 6.07 16.66 9.13
CA MET A 396 5.85 16.33 10.55
C MET A 396 6.84 15.28 11.05
N ARG A 397 7.18 14.25 10.25
CA ARG A 397 8.22 13.27 10.61
C ARG A 397 9.61 13.89 10.67
N VAL A 398 9.94 14.77 9.72
CA VAL A 398 11.21 15.52 9.75
C VAL A 398 11.28 16.41 10.99
N PHE A 399 10.21 17.13 11.30
CA PHE A 399 10.13 17.93 12.52
C PHE A 399 10.28 17.07 13.79
N ALA A 400 9.58 15.97 13.88
CA ALA A 400 9.72 15.04 15.01
C ALA A 400 11.14 14.50 15.12
N GLY A 401 11.76 14.09 14.00
CA GLY A 401 13.12 13.59 13.96
C GLY A 401 14.16 14.63 14.40
N LEU A 402 14.13 15.82 13.82
CA LEU A 402 15.15 16.84 14.05
C LEU A 402 14.96 17.61 15.37
N VAL A 403 13.71 17.81 15.78
CA VAL A 403 13.39 18.66 16.96
C VAL A 403 12.97 17.80 18.13
N LEU A 404 11.90 16.99 18.00
CA LEU A 404 11.34 16.30 19.17
C LEU A 404 12.25 15.21 19.70
N ILE A 405 12.93 14.47 18.83
CA ILE A 405 13.90 13.44 19.28
C ILE A 405 15.04 14.10 20.06
N ARG A 406 15.51 15.26 19.63
CA ARG A 406 16.60 15.96 20.30
C ARG A 406 16.22 16.44 21.70
N PHE A 407 14.98 16.88 21.91
CA PHE A 407 14.55 17.42 23.22
C PHE A 407 13.90 16.38 24.13
N PHE A 408 13.24 15.39 23.56
CA PHE A 408 12.42 14.41 24.29
C PHE A 408 12.86 12.96 24.09
N GLY A 409 13.96 12.70 23.37
CA GLY A 409 14.46 11.36 23.12
C GLY A 409 13.41 10.45 22.49
N PHE A 410 13.21 9.25 23.04
CA PHE A 410 12.27 8.26 22.51
C PHE A 410 10.81 8.73 22.54
N TYR A 411 10.40 9.59 23.48
CA TYR A 411 9.07 10.20 23.49
C TYR A 411 8.84 10.99 22.19
N GLY A 412 9.86 11.76 21.74
CA GLY A 412 9.80 12.47 20.46
C GLY A 412 9.66 11.55 19.26
N ALA A 413 10.35 10.40 19.26
CA ALA A 413 10.19 9.38 18.23
C ALA A 413 8.79 8.75 18.24
N ALA A 414 8.23 8.45 19.42
CA ALA A 414 6.89 7.90 19.56
C ALA A 414 5.78 8.86 19.09
N MET A 415 6.01 10.19 19.20
CA MET A 415 5.08 11.22 18.73
C MET A 415 5.11 11.43 17.22
N ALA A 416 6.10 10.91 16.49
CA ALA A 416 6.31 11.20 15.08
C ALA A 416 5.13 10.78 14.20
N ASN A 417 4.60 9.57 14.38
CA ASN A 417 3.45 9.07 13.63
C ASN A 417 2.16 9.81 13.99
N PRO A 418 1.77 9.99 15.28
CA PRO A 418 0.63 10.81 15.68
C PRO A 418 0.61 12.20 15.07
N LEU A 419 1.74 12.89 15.06
CA LEU A 419 1.86 14.22 14.45
C LEU A 419 1.73 14.18 12.92
N ALA A 420 2.37 13.21 12.28
CA ALA A 420 2.25 13.02 10.84
C ALA A 420 0.79 12.76 10.42
N TRP A 421 0.08 11.88 11.14
CA TRP A 421 -1.33 11.60 10.89
C TRP A 421 -2.22 12.82 11.12
N THR A 422 -1.98 13.57 12.19
CA THR A 422 -2.73 14.79 12.50
C THR A 422 -2.53 15.85 11.41
N GLY A 423 -1.28 16.12 11.01
CA GLY A 423 -0.97 17.07 9.93
C GLY A 423 -1.66 16.69 8.62
N SER A 424 -1.64 15.39 8.28
CA SER A 424 -2.31 14.87 7.08
C SER A 424 -3.83 15.01 7.16
N VAL A 425 -4.45 14.65 8.30
CA VAL A 425 -5.91 14.72 8.50
C VAL A 425 -6.42 16.15 8.38
N LEU A 426 -5.70 17.14 8.88
CA LEU A 426 -6.09 18.55 8.75
C LEU A 426 -6.25 18.97 7.27
N VAL A 427 -5.32 18.57 6.41
CA VAL A 427 -5.38 18.82 4.97
C VAL A 427 -6.55 18.05 4.32
N LEU A 428 -6.67 16.76 4.65
CA LEU A 428 -7.65 15.88 4.03
C LEU A 428 -9.08 16.25 4.40
N VAL A 429 -9.36 16.51 5.69
CA VAL A 429 -10.70 16.86 6.17
C VAL A 429 -11.16 18.22 5.66
N SER A 430 -10.26 19.21 5.58
CA SER A 430 -10.60 20.50 4.98
C SER A 430 -11.06 20.36 3.53
N THR A 431 -10.34 19.57 2.74
CA THR A 431 -10.73 19.26 1.35
C THR A 431 -12.00 18.44 1.27
N TRP A 432 -12.17 17.43 2.15
CA TRP A 432 -13.35 16.61 2.20
C TRP A 432 -14.62 17.43 2.48
N ASN A 433 -14.57 18.41 3.38
CA ASN A 433 -15.68 19.31 3.65
C ASN A 433 -16.11 20.12 2.41
N PHE A 434 -15.16 20.47 1.54
CA PHE A 434 -15.45 21.09 0.25
C PHE A 434 -16.12 20.10 -0.73
N GLU A 435 -15.58 18.88 -0.83
CA GLU A 435 -16.14 17.83 -1.71
C GLU A 435 -17.54 17.39 -1.27
N ILE A 436 -17.85 17.37 0.03
CA ILE A 436 -19.22 17.12 0.53
C ILE A 436 -20.21 18.13 -0.06
N LYS A 437 -19.88 19.43 -0.04
CA LYS A 437 -20.75 20.47 -0.60
C LYS A 437 -20.95 20.28 -2.10
N LYS A 438 -19.87 19.97 -2.82
CA LYS A 438 -19.89 19.71 -4.24
C LYS A 438 -20.78 18.50 -4.60
N LEU A 439 -20.62 17.37 -3.89
CA LEU A 439 -21.43 16.18 -4.10
C LEU A 439 -22.92 16.42 -3.82
N LYS A 440 -23.26 17.18 -2.76
CA LYS A 440 -24.64 17.58 -2.46
C LYS A 440 -25.24 18.44 -3.58
N ASN A 441 -24.49 19.42 -4.09
CA ASN A 441 -24.95 20.25 -5.20
C ASN A 441 -25.19 19.43 -6.48
N MET A 442 -24.27 18.48 -6.79
CA MET A 442 -24.44 17.56 -7.92
C MET A 442 -25.68 16.67 -7.77
N GLN A 443 -25.99 16.24 -6.55
CA GLN A 443 -27.21 15.45 -6.28
C GLN A 443 -28.46 16.30 -6.50
N ASN A 444 -28.49 17.53 -5.97
CA ASN A 444 -29.65 18.42 -6.12
C ASN A 444 -29.93 18.72 -7.59
N MET A 445 -28.90 19.00 -8.41
CA MET A 445 -29.06 19.18 -9.85
C MET A 445 -29.65 17.95 -10.56
N LEU A 446 -29.27 16.73 -10.13
CA LEU A 446 -29.85 15.50 -10.67
C LEU A 446 -31.33 15.34 -10.28
N ASP A 447 -31.67 15.69 -9.04
CA ASP A 447 -33.03 15.58 -8.53
C ASP A 447 -33.95 16.60 -9.23
N GLU A 448 -33.45 17.80 -9.55
CA GLU A 448 -34.15 18.83 -10.34
C GLU A 448 -34.41 18.37 -11.77
N THR A 449 -33.37 17.86 -12.47
CA THR A 449 -33.53 17.36 -13.87
C THR A 449 -34.38 16.09 -13.97
N ALA A 450 -34.63 15.37 -12.89
CA ALA A 450 -35.52 14.21 -12.88
C ALA A 450 -37.01 14.59 -12.62
N GLN A 451 -37.29 15.84 -12.22
CA GLN A 451 -38.64 16.37 -11.98
C GLN A 451 -39.19 17.14 -13.18
N GLU A 452 -38.32 17.57 -14.11
CA GLU A 452 -38.67 18.11 -15.43
C GLU A 452 -38.89 16.98 -16.47
#